data_f1db746028fdeaf1f042cf1a5f96f537
#
_entry.id   f1db746028fdeaf1f042cf1a5f96f537
#
_cell.length_a   1.000
_cell.length_b   1.000
_cell.length_c   1.000
_cell.angle_alpha   90.00
_cell.angle_beta   90.00
_cell.angle_gamma   90.00
#
_symmetry.space_group_name_H-M   'P 1'
#
loop_
_entity.id
_entity.type
_entity.pdbx_description
1 polymer ?
#
loop_
_entity_poly.entity_id
_entity_poly.type
_entity_poly.pdbx_seq_one_letter_code
_entity_poly.pdbx_strand_id
1 'polypeptide(L)'
;VVTMPNTNPVIDNVSIVDFLKRRGRDKAKINIYPSASLTVNTDGSNMTEFGLLQNKGIIAFTDGIKTIQNTRIMSRIMNSARDLNSLILQHAEDFELSQKGMINDGIIATKLGLQGIPEMAEIIILERDLTLLESIKCRYHISQLSSAKSVEIIKNRKENIKFSCGVSINNLSLNENDIGDFRTFLKLSPPLRTEDDRLALIKGVNNDLIDVIVSDHK
;
A
#
# COMPACT_ATOMS: atom_id res chain seq x y z
N VAL A 1 -2.88 -9.61 14.12
CA VAL A 1 -2.34 -8.40 13.46
C VAL A 1 -1.34 -8.83 12.41
N VAL A 2 -1.37 -8.20 11.23
CA VAL A 2 -0.32 -8.29 10.20
C VAL A 2 0.68 -7.18 10.46
N THR A 3 1.97 -7.54 10.60
CA THR A 3 3.03 -6.55 10.85
C THR A 3 3.69 -6.13 9.55
N MET A 4 3.99 -4.84 9.43
CA MET A 4 4.72 -4.31 8.28
C MET A 4 6.22 -4.58 8.41
N PRO A 5 6.97 -4.73 7.31
CA PRO A 5 8.37 -5.10 7.35
C PRO A 5 9.35 -3.95 7.60
N ASN A 6 8.88 -2.70 7.58
CA ASN A 6 9.68 -1.47 7.73
C ASN A 6 10.16 -1.23 9.17
N THR A 7 10.57 -2.28 9.83
CA THR A 7 11.20 -2.24 11.17
C THR A 7 12.69 -1.91 11.07
N ASN A 8 13.36 -1.72 12.19
CA ASN A 8 14.82 -1.58 12.23
C ASN A 8 15.43 -2.69 13.11
N PRO A 9 16.09 -3.69 12.52
CA PRO A 9 16.31 -3.90 11.07
C PRO A 9 15.02 -4.29 10.31
N VAL A 10 15.04 -4.11 8.97
CA VAL A 10 13.95 -4.49 8.06
C VAL A 10 13.73 -6.01 8.07
N ILE A 11 12.49 -6.47 7.95
CA ILE A 11 12.17 -7.91 7.87
C ILE A 11 12.41 -8.39 6.42
N ASP A 12 13.67 -8.60 6.06
CA ASP A 12 14.11 -9.00 4.73
C ASP A 12 14.88 -10.32 4.68
N ASN A 13 15.13 -10.93 5.83
CA ASN A 13 15.86 -12.19 5.94
C ASN A 13 15.30 -13.11 7.02
N VAL A 14 15.66 -14.38 6.93
CA VAL A 14 15.16 -15.46 7.79
C VAL A 14 15.43 -15.23 9.27
N SER A 15 16.60 -14.68 9.62
CA SER A 15 16.98 -14.50 11.02
C SER A 15 16.07 -13.51 11.75
N ILE A 16 15.68 -12.44 11.07
CA ILE A 16 14.76 -11.42 11.61
C ILE A 16 13.34 -12.00 11.73
N VAL A 17 12.89 -12.79 10.74
CA VAL A 17 11.60 -13.49 10.82
C VAL A 17 11.55 -14.42 12.03
N ASP A 18 12.58 -15.23 12.23
CA ASP A 18 12.67 -16.15 13.38
C ASP A 18 12.71 -15.40 14.72
N PHE A 19 13.41 -14.27 14.77
CA PHE A 19 13.42 -13.40 15.95
C PHE A 19 12.02 -12.84 16.23
N LEU A 20 11.35 -12.28 15.22
CA LEU A 20 10.01 -11.69 15.37
C LEU A 20 8.99 -12.73 15.83
N LYS A 21 9.00 -13.92 15.23
CA LYS A 21 8.06 -15.00 15.60
C LYS A 21 8.28 -15.48 17.03
N ARG A 22 9.53 -15.64 17.45
CA ARG A 22 9.85 -15.98 18.87
C ARG A 22 9.38 -14.89 19.81
N ARG A 23 9.70 -13.61 19.49
CA ARG A 23 9.30 -12.47 20.30
C ARG A 23 7.76 -12.36 20.40
N GLY A 24 7.07 -12.56 19.26
CA GLY A 24 5.60 -12.56 19.21
C GLY A 24 5.00 -13.65 20.09
N ARG A 25 5.49 -14.89 19.96
CA ARG A 25 5.04 -16.02 20.79
C ARG A 25 5.24 -15.76 22.30
N ASP A 26 6.40 -15.19 22.68
CA ASP A 26 6.78 -15.06 24.07
C ASP A 26 6.18 -13.82 24.76
N LYS A 27 5.83 -12.76 24.02
CA LYS A 27 5.43 -11.46 24.55
C LYS A 27 4.07 -10.94 24.10
N ALA A 28 3.58 -11.36 22.93
CA ALA A 28 2.32 -10.83 22.42
C ALA A 28 1.11 -11.52 23.04
N LYS A 29 0.05 -10.73 23.25
CA LYS A 29 -1.27 -11.23 23.72
C LYS A 29 -2.21 -11.56 22.55
N ILE A 30 -1.76 -11.35 21.31
CA ILE A 30 -2.53 -11.54 20.08
C ILE A 30 -1.69 -12.31 19.07
N ASN A 31 -2.34 -12.89 18.05
CA ASN A 31 -1.66 -13.54 16.96
C ASN A 31 -0.95 -12.50 16.07
N ILE A 32 0.34 -12.70 15.83
CA ILE A 32 1.18 -11.88 14.95
C ILE A 32 1.47 -12.66 13.67
N TYR A 33 1.11 -12.08 12.54
CA TYR A 33 1.36 -12.60 11.21
C TYR A 33 2.38 -11.67 10.51
N PRO A 34 3.65 -12.09 10.38
CA PRO A 34 4.66 -11.23 9.80
C PRO A 34 4.51 -11.13 8.28
N SER A 35 4.68 -9.93 7.74
CA SER A 35 5.04 -9.70 6.34
C SER A 35 6.54 -9.47 6.22
N ALA A 36 7.11 -9.74 5.05
CA ALA A 36 8.49 -9.42 4.73
C ALA A 36 8.58 -8.38 3.62
N SER A 37 9.74 -7.75 3.46
CA SER A 37 9.94 -6.78 2.40
C SER A 37 10.03 -7.46 1.02
N LEU A 38 9.57 -6.75 0.00
CA LEU A 38 9.73 -7.13 -1.41
C LEU A 38 11.20 -7.03 -1.82
N THR A 39 11.88 -6.00 -1.31
CA THR A 39 13.28 -5.74 -1.63
C THR A 39 14.14 -5.65 -0.37
N VAL A 40 15.43 -5.97 -0.51
CA VAL A 40 16.40 -5.90 0.58
C VAL A 40 16.47 -4.46 1.10
N ASN A 41 16.39 -4.28 2.41
CA ASN A 41 16.33 -2.97 3.05
C ASN A 41 15.20 -2.04 2.54
N THR A 42 14.19 -2.57 1.85
CA THR A 42 13.17 -1.78 1.15
C THR A 42 13.78 -0.75 0.19
N ASP A 43 14.82 -1.17 -0.58
CA ASP A 43 15.58 -0.28 -1.48
C ASP A 43 14.94 -0.11 -2.87
N GLY A 44 13.93 -0.93 -3.19
CA GLY A 44 13.25 -0.93 -4.49
C GLY A 44 14.05 -1.56 -5.63
N SER A 45 15.22 -2.16 -5.35
CA SER A 45 16.17 -2.62 -6.37
C SER A 45 16.42 -4.12 -6.36
N ASN A 46 16.78 -4.66 -5.20
CA ASN A 46 17.18 -6.04 -5.04
C ASN A 46 16.09 -6.85 -4.34
N MET A 47 15.52 -7.80 -5.04
CA MET A 47 14.45 -8.65 -4.52
C MET A 47 14.95 -9.54 -3.37
N THR A 48 14.12 -9.73 -2.33
CA THR A 48 14.40 -10.65 -1.22
C THR A 48 14.18 -12.12 -1.63
N GLU A 49 14.64 -13.05 -0.79
CA GLU A 49 14.51 -14.48 -1.01
C GLU A 49 13.11 -15.01 -0.64
N PHE A 50 12.13 -14.76 -1.49
CA PHE A 50 10.70 -15.06 -1.24
C PHE A 50 10.47 -16.48 -0.75
N GLY A 51 11.07 -17.48 -1.41
CA GLY A 51 10.88 -18.89 -1.06
C GLY A 51 11.35 -19.22 0.35
N LEU A 52 12.51 -18.71 0.75
CA LEU A 52 13.05 -18.92 2.09
C LEU A 52 12.19 -18.23 3.16
N LEU A 53 11.77 -17.00 2.90
CA LEU A 53 10.93 -16.22 3.81
C LEU A 53 9.53 -16.84 3.96
N GLN A 54 8.92 -17.29 2.87
CA GLN A 54 7.62 -17.94 2.89
C GLN A 54 7.65 -19.26 3.68
N ASN A 55 8.70 -20.07 3.53
CA ASN A 55 8.89 -21.29 4.32
C ASN A 55 9.00 -21.02 5.84
N LYS A 56 9.36 -19.80 6.21
CA LYS A 56 9.34 -19.33 7.61
C LYS A 56 7.99 -18.79 8.07
N GLY A 57 6.97 -18.85 7.23
CA GLY A 57 5.59 -18.48 7.55
C GLY A 57 5.31 -16.98 7.39
N ILE A 58 6.00 -16.33 6.47
CA ILE A 58 5.62 -15.00 5.97
C ILE A 58 4.34 -15.14 5.16
N ILE A 59 3.36 -14.28 5.43
CA ILE A 59 2.02 -14.35 4.80
C ILE A 59 1.87 -13.42 3.60
N ALA A 60 2.69 -12.37 3.53
CA ALA A 60 2.65 -11.37 2.46
C ALA A 60 4.00 -10.65 2.35
N PHE A 61 4.23 -10.02 1.19
CA PHE A 61 5.44 -9.24 0.89
C PHE A 61 5.06 -7.82 0.53
N THR A 62 5.77 -6.83 1.11
CA THR A 62 5.52 -5.40 0.89
C THR A 62 6.76 -4.59 1.28
N ASP A 63 7.00 -3.46 0.62
CA ASP A 63 7.99 -2.47 1.11
C ASP A 63 7.34 -1.38 1.99
N GLY A 64 6.13 -1.66 2.49
CA GLY A 64 5.39 -0.75 3.37
C GLY A 64 4.84 0.44 2.58
N ILE A 65 5.22 1.64 3.00
CA ILE A 65 4.83 2.88 2.33
C ILE A 65 5.70 3.20 1.10
N LYS A 66 6.77 2.43 0.88
CA LYS A 66 7.61 2.60 -0.30
C LYS A 66 7.04 1.78 -1.46
N THR A 67 6.90 2.44 -2.59
CA THR A 67 6.44 1.81 -3.82
C THR A 67 7.63 1.30 -4.63
N ILE A 68 7.52 0.13 -5.24
CA ILE A 68 8.48 -0.32 -6.25
C ILE A 68 8.30 0.54 -7.50
N GLN A 69 9.19 1.53 -7.70
CA GLN A 69 9.10 2.49 -8.80
C GLN A 69 9.45 1.87 -10.15
N ASN A 70 10.45 0.99 -10.18
CA ASN A 70 10.95 0.39 -11.41
C ASN A 70 10.02 -0.73 -11.90
N THR A 71 9.39 -0.53 -13.06
CA THR A 71 8.44 -1.47 -13.67
C THR A 71 9.06 -2.84 -13.97
N ARG A 72 10.33 -2.89 -14.37
CA ARG A 72 11.04 -4.16 -14.65
C ARG A 72 11.23 -4.98 -13.37
N ILE A 73 11.57 -4.31 -12.26
CA ILE A 73 11.72 -4.95 -10.94
C ILE A 73 10.36 -5.44 -10.47
N MET A 74 9.31 -4.62 -10.57
CA MET A 74 7.95 -5.02 -10.20
C MET A 74 7.46 -6.23 -10.99
N SER A 75 7.70 -6.27 -12.30
CA SER A 75 7.37 -7.42 -13.15
C SER A 75 8.10 -8.70 -12.69
N ARG A 76 9.39 -8.61 -12.32
CA ARG A 76 10.16 -9.75 -11.79
C ARG A 76 9.61 -10.24 -10.45
N ILE A 77 9.30 -9.31 -9.55
CA ILE A 77 8.66 -9.60 -8.26
C ILE A 77 7.33 -10.34 -8.46
N MET A 78 6.47 -9.83 -9.34
CA MET A 78 5.17 -10.44 -9.63
C MET A 78 5.30 -11.86 -10.22
N ASN A 79 6.26 -12.10 -11.12
CA ASN A 79 6.52 -13.44 -11.65
C ASN A 79 6.96 -14.41 -10.54
N SER A 80 7.89 -14.01 -9.69
CA SER A 80 8.33 -14.84 -8.56
C SER A 80 7.20 -15.09 -7.57
N ALA A 81 6.37 -14.08 -7.30
CA ALA A 81 5.20 -14.22 -6.43
C ALA A 81 4.16 -15.18 -7.02
N ARG A 82 3.93 -15.16 -8.34
CA ARG A 82 3.07 -16.13 -9.03
C ARG A 82 3.57 -17.54 -8.83
N ASP A 83 4.84 -17.78 -9.09
CA ASP A 83 5.44 -19.13 -9.07
C ASP A 83 5.43 -19.73 -7.66
N LEU A 84 5.51 -18.89 -6.62
CA LEU A 84 5.46 -19.28 -5.21
C LEU A 84 4.05 -19.12 -4.59
N ASN A 85 3.05 -18.67 -5.33
CA ASN A 85 1.72 -18.31 -4.82
C ASN A 85 1.77 -17.33 -3.63
N SER A 86 2.74 -16.42 -3.62
CA SER A 86 2.92 -15.40 -2.59
C SER A 86 1.99 -14.21 -2.81
N LEU A 87 1.55 -13.57 -1.71
CA LEU A 87 0.74 -12.36 -1.76
C LEU A 87 1.65 -11.12 -1.74
N ILE A 88 1.47 -10.24 -2.71
CA ILE A 88 2.09 -8.91 -2.75
C ILE A 88 1.11 -7.89 -2.20
N LEU A 89 1.55 -7.04 -1.27
CA LEU A 89 0.86 -5.83 -0.84
C LEU A 89 1.63 -4.63 -1.38
N GLN A 90 1.01 -3.78 -2.18
CA GLN A 90 1.67 -2.62 -2.77
C GLN A 90 0.96 -1.33 -2.37
N HIS A 91 1.72 -0.38 -1.85
CA HIS A 91 1.32 1.01 -1.75
C HIS A 91 1.48 1.67 -3.12
N ALA A 92 0.41 2.19 -3.69
CA ALA A 92 0.43 2.77 -5.04
C ALA A 92 0.72 4.27 -4.95
N GLU A 93 2.00 4.65 -5.10
CA GLU A 93 2.41 6.05 -5.08
C GLU A 93 3.67 6.26 -5.94
N ASP A 94 3.59 7.11 -6.95
CA ASP A 94 4.75 7.55 -7.71
C ASP A 94 5.57 8.54 -6.88
N PHE A 95 6.82 8.19 -6.62
CA PHE A 95 7.71 8.96 -5.74
C PHE A 95 8.05 10.33 -6.31
N GLU A 96 8.29 10.43 -7.62
CA GLU A 96 8.69 11.70 -8.23
C GLU A 96 7.56 12.73 -8.20
N LEU A 97 6.31 12.27 -8.31
CA LEU A 97 5.15 13.14 -8.22
C LEU A 97 4.78 13.48 -6.77
N SER A 98 5.04 12.60 -5.82
CA SER A 98 4.63 12.77 -4.42
C SER A 98 5.70 13.37 -3.54
N GLN A 99 6.99 13.34 -3.95
CA GLN A 99 8.10 13.82 -3.12
C GLN A 99 7.91 15.25 -2.63
N LYS A 100 8.24 15.46 -1.33
CA LYS A 100 7.99 16.72 -0.60
C LYS A 100 6.52 17.11 -0.45
N GLY A 101 5.58 16.36 -1.00
CA GLY A 101 4.16 16.60 -0.80
C GLY A 101 3.75 16.40 0.67
N MET A 102 2.82 17.22 1.11
CA MET A 102 2.36 17.26 2.51
C MET A 102 0.89 16.90 2.64
N ILE A 103 0.09 17.28 1.65
CA ILE A 103 -1.37 17.15 1.60
C ILE A 103 -1.83 16.87 0.18
N ASN A 104 -3.13 16.68 -0.03
CA ASN A 104 -3.71 16.61 -1.38
C ASN A 104 -3.39 17.86 -2.21
N ASP A 105 -3.07 17.67 -3.48
CA ASP A 105 -2.90 18.79 -4.41
C ASP A 105 -4.25 19.43 -4.73
N GLY A 106 -4.35 20.75 -4.50
CA GLY A 106 -5.60 21.46 -4.70
C GLY A 106 -5.65 22.83 -4.00
N ILE A 107 -6.87 23.31 -3.83
CA ILE A 107 -7.13 24.65 -3.27
C ILE A 107 -6.61 24.78 -1.83
N ILE A 108 -6.74 23.72 -1.02
CA ILE A 108 -6.28 23.74 0.37
C ILE A 108 -4.76 23.80 0.44
N ALA A 109 -4.06 23.03 -0.39
CA ALA A 109 -2.59 23.09 -0.50
C ALA A 109 -2.12 24.50 -0.83
N THR A 110 -2.75 25.13 -1.83
CA THR A 110 -2.42 26.50 -2.25
C THR A 110 -2.67 27.51 -1.14
N LYS A 111 -3.81 27.43 -0.43
CA LYS A 111 -4.14 28.32 0.69
C LYS A 111 -3.16 28.21 1.85
N LEU A 112 -2.69 27.01 2.14
CA LEU A 112 -1.73 26.75 3.23
C LEU A 112 -0.28 26.96 2.80
N GLY A 113 0.01 27.20 1.52
CA GLY A 113 1.37 27.32 0.99
C GLY A 113 2.15 26.00 1.08
N LEU A 114 1.47 24.86 1.05
CA LEU A 114 2.06 23.54 1.13
C LEU A 114 2.13 22.89 -0.25
N GLN A 115 3.16 22.06 -0.46
CA GLN A 115 3.25 21.25 -1.67
C GLN A 115 2.21 20.13 -1.64
N GLY A 116 1.41 20.03 -2.71
CA GLY A 116 0.40 19.00 -2.88
C GLY A 116 0.96 17.69 -3.39
N ILE A 117 0.24 16.58 -3.13
CA ILE A 117 0.43 15.25 -3.71
C ILE A 117 -0.71 15.06 -4.71
N PRO A 118 -0.45 15.09 -6.02
CA PRO A 118 -1.50 14.93 -7.03
C PRO A 118 -2.07 13.50 -6.98
N GLU A 119 -3.37 13.36 -7.33
CA GLU A 119 -3.98 12.03 -7.43
C GLU A 119 -3.29 11.14 -8.48
N MET A 120 -2.68 11.75 -9.49
CA MET A 120 -1.93 11.06 -10.53
C MET A 120 -0.78 10.22 -9.97
N ALA A 121 -0.22 10.59 -8.81
CA ALA A 121 0.81 9.78 -8.15
C ALA A 121 0.30 8.38 -7.79
N GLU A 122 -0.96 8.26 -7.35
CA GLU A 122 -1.61 6.98 -7.08
C GLU A 122 -2.02 6.27 -8.38
N ILE A 123 -2.65 7.00 -9.30
CA ILE A 123 -3.23 6.46 -10.53
C ILE A 123 -2.19 5.80 -11.43
N ILE A 124 -1.04 6.44 -11.66
CA ILE A 124 0.02 5.93 -12.56
C ILE A 124 0.54 4.58 -12.07
N ILE A 125 0.82 4.46 -10.79
CA ILE A 125 1.30 3.21 -10.21
C ILE A 125 0.21 2.13 -10.22
N LEU A 126 -1.02 2.51 -9.88
CA LEU A 126 -2.17 1.61 -9.90
C LEU A 126 -2.38 1.00 -11.30
N GLU A 127 -2.48 1.83 -12.34
CA GLU A 127 -2.67 1.36 -13.71
C GLU A 127 -1.49 0.53 -14.22
N ARG A 128 -0.26 0.93 -13.89
CA ARG A 128 0.94 0.15 -14.21
C ARG A 128 0.85 -1.26 -13.63
N ASP A 129 0.55 -1.36 -12.34
CA ASP A 129 0.57 -2.63 -11.63
C ASP A 129 -0.59 -3.52 -12.07
N LEU A 130 -1.78 -2.96 -12.31
CA LEU A 130 -2.92 -3.71 -12.84
C LEU A 130 -2.66 -4.22 -14.26
N THR A 131 -1.97 -3.44 -15.09
CA THR A 131 -1.55 -3.87 -16.44
C THR A 131 -0.57 -5.04 -16.39
N LEU A 132 0.41 -5.00 -15.48
CA LEU A 132 1.31 -6.13 -15.24
C LEU A 132 0.54 -7.36 -14.71
N LEU A 133 -0.37 -7.15 -13.77
CA LEU A 133 -1.15 -8.19 -13.13
C LEU A 133 -2.05 -8.94 -14.11
N GLU A 134 -2.63 -8.25 -15.09
CA GLU A 134 -3.45 -8.85 -16.16
C GLU A 134 -2.69 -9.93 -16.93
N SER A 135 -1.41 -9.69 -17.20
CA SER A 135 -0.53 -10.63 -17.89
C SER A 135 0.02 -11.71 -16.95
N ILE A 136 0.49 -11.33 -15.76
CA ILE A 136 1.26 -12.21 -14.87
C ILE A 136 0.36 -13.08 -13.97
N LYS A 137 -0.77 -12.54 -13.50
CA LYS A 137 -1.80 -13.25 -12.68
C LYS A 137 -1.27 -13.80 -11.36
N CYS A 138 -0.54 -12.98 -10.59
CA CYS A 138 -0.13 -13.30 -9.22
C CYS A 138 -1.19 -12.87 -8.19
N ARG A 139 -1.01 -13.24 -6.92
CA ARG A 139 -1.82 -12.73 -5.82
C ARG A 139 -1.37 -11.31 -5.48
N TYR A 140 -2.28 -10.36 -5.59
CA TYR A 140 -1.98 -8.94 -5.45
C TYR A 140 -3.05 -8.21 -4.62
N HIS A 141 -2.60 -7.32 -3.75
CA HIS A 141 -3.43 -6.46 -2.94
C HIS A 141 -2.92 -5.02 -3.01
N ILE A 142 -3.81 -4.10 -3.36
CA ILE A 142 -3.55 -2.66 -3.30
C ILE A 142 -3.83 -2.20 -1.87
N SER A 143 -2.79 -1.75 -1.16
CA SER A 143 -2.87 -1.52 0.27
C SER A 143 -3.89 -0.46 0.67
N GLN A 144 -3.91 0.67 -0.05
CA GLN A 144 -4.78 1.80 0.29
C GLN A 144 -5.12 2.61 -0.96
N LEU A 145 -6.39 2.83 -1.16
CA LEU A 145 -6.93 3.74 -2.18
C LEU A 145 -7.30 5.06 -1.51
N SER A 146 -7.16 6.16 -2.23
CA SER A 146 -7.50 7.49 -1.70
C SER A 146 -8.38 8.35 -2.61
N SER A 147 -8.51 8.03 -3.91
CA SER A 147 -9.21 8.90 -4.86
C SER A 147 -10.42 8.24 -5.52
N ALA A 148 -11.39 9.05 -5.93
CA ALA A 148 -12.55 8.62 -6.71
C ALA A 148 -12.14 7.98 -8.03
N LYS A 149 -11.10 8.51 -8.67
CA LYS A 149 -10.56 7.99 -9.93
C LYS A 149 -9.99 6.58 -9.75
N SER A 150 -9.31 6.33 -8.65
CA SER A 150 -8.83 4.97 -8.32
C SER A 150 -9.98 3.99 -8.14
N VAL A 151 -11.08 4.38 -7.50
CA VAL A 151 -12.29 3.55 -7.39
C VAL A 151 -12.89 3.22 -8.75
N GLU A 152 -12.94 4.19 -9.67
CA GLU A 152 -13.41 3.96 -11.05
C GLU A 152 -12.52 2.94 -11.79
N ILE A 153 -11.20 3.08 -11.67
CA ILE A 153 -10.24 2.13 -12.25
C ILE A 153 -10.46 0.73 -11.70
N ILE A 154 -10.54 0.59 -10.36
CA ILE A 154 -10.79 -0.68 -9.70
C ILE A 154 -12.07 -1.33 -10.21
N LYS A 155 -13.16 -0.58 -10.33
CA LYS A 155 -14.43 -1.06 -10.84
C LYS A 155 -14.27 -1.70 -12.23
N ASN A 156 -13.61 -1.00 -13.15
CA ASN A 156 -13.44 -1.46 -14.52
C ASN A 156 -12.48 -2.67 -14.62
N ARG A 157 -11.46 -2.72 -13.78
CA ARG A 157 -10.43 -3.78 -13.81
C ARG A 157 -10.88 -5.07 -13.11
N LYS A 158 -11.68 -4.99 -12.03
CA LYS A 158 -12.16 -6.18 -11.28
C LYS A 158 -13.02 -7.14 -12.12
N GLU A 159 -13.61 -6.67 -13.21
CA GLU A 159 -14.34 -7.53 -14.16
C GLU A 159 -13.43 -8.57 -14.84
N ASN A 160 -12.17 -8.25 -15.05
CA ASN A 160 -11.23 -9.06 -15.85
C ASN A 160 -10.05 -9.62 -15.04
N ILE A 161 -9.72 -9.03 -13.89
CA ILE A 161 -8.53 -9.37 -13.11
C ILE A 161 -8.92 -9.63 -11.65
N LYS A 162 -8.33 -10.68 -11.06
CA LYS A 162 -8.50 -10.99 -9.64
C LYS A 162 -7.42 -10.29 -8.80
N PHE A 163 -7.84 -9.37 -7.96
CA PHE A 163 -7.02 -8.73 -6.94
C PHE A 163 -7.93 -8.23 -5.82
N SER A 164 -7.33 -7.84 -4.71
CA SER A 164 -8.04 -7.15 -3.63
C SER A 164 -7.47 -5.77 -3.40
N CYS A 165 -8.23 -4.91 -2.75
CA CYS A 165 -7.79 -3.56 -2.40
C CYS A 165 -8.33 -3.14 -1.04
N GLY A 166 -7.62 -2.21 -0.40
CA GLY A 166 -7.96 -1.67 0.88
C GLY A 166 -8.16 -0.16 0.87
N VAL A 167 -8.71 0.35 1.96
CA VAL A 167 -8.84 1.78 2.24
C VAL A 167 -8.55 2.03 3.72
N SER A 168 -7.93 3.17 4.04
CA SER A 168 -7.74 3.58 5.42
C SER A 168 -9.05 4.12 6.01
N ILE A 169 -9.30 3.79 7.28
CA ILE A 169 -10.41 4.39 8.04
C ILE A 169 -10.31 5.93 8.06
N ASN A 170 -9.10 6.46 8.01
CA ASN A 170 -8.87 7.91 7.95
C ASN A 170 -9.48 8.51 6.68
N ASN A 171 -9.24 7.90 5.51
CA ASN A 171 -9.77 8.37 4.22
C ASN A 171 -11.28 8.15 4.07
N LEU A 172 -11.90 7.29 4.89
CA LEU A 172 -13.36 7.16 4.96
C LEU A 172 -14.01 8.19 5.89
N SER A 173 -13.29 8.61 6.94
CA SER A 173 -13.83 9.46 8.01
C SER A 173 -13.53 10.93 7.86
N LEU A 174 -12.41 11.27 7.20
CA LEU A 174 -11.85 12.62 7.10
C LEU A 174 -11.58 12.97 5.63
N ASN A 175 -11.52 14.27 5.35
CA ASN A 175 -11.12 14.83 4.06
C ASN A 175 -10.11 15.98 4.23
N GLU A 176 -9.65 16.58 3.15
CA GLU A 176 -8.61 17.63 3.16
C GLU A 176 -9.00 18.88 3.98
N ASN A 177 -10.30 19.18 4.16
CA ASN A 177 -10.74 20.32 4.97
C ASN A 177 -10.48 20.13 6.47
N ASP A 178 -10.41 18.88 6.94
CA ASP A 178 -10.14 18.57 8.34
C ASP A 178 -8.72 18.93 8.76
N ILE A 179 -7.79 19.14 7.80
CA ILE A 179 -6.42 19.59 8.05
C ILE A 179 -6.41 20.94 8.76
N GLY A 180 -7.37 21.84 8.43
CA GLY A 180 -7.53 23.12 9.09
C GLY A 180 -6.22 23.93 9.11
N ASP A 181 -5.91 24.54 10.25
CA ASP A 181 -4.71 25.34 10.44
C ASP A 181 -3.50 24.45 10.82
N PHE A 182 -2.96 23.72 9.83
CA PHE A 182 -1.73 22.92 9.95
C PHE A 182 -1.76 21.80 11.01
N ARG A 183 -2.81 21.00 11.06
CA ARG A 183 -2.84 19.81 11.91
C ARG A 183 -1.87 18.74 11.40
N THR A 184 -0.65 18.72 11.88
CA THR A 184 0.45 17.89 11.40
C THR A 184 0.20 16.39 11.53
N PHE A 185 -0.61 15.95 12.50
CA PHE A 185 -1.01 14.54 12.65
C PHE A 185 -1.96 14.04 11.55
N LEU A 186 -2.48 14.94 10.71
CA LEU A 186 -3.24 14.60 9.50
C LEU A 186 -2.37 14.55 8.23
N LYS A 187 -1.05 14.63 8.37
CA LYS A 187 -0.13 14.32 7.28
C LYS A 187 -0.09 12.81 7.08
N LEU A 188 -0.89 12.30 6.16
CA LEU A 188 -1.05 10.89 5.85
C LEU A 188 -0.46 10.54 4.48
N SER A 189 -0.18 9.26 4.27
CA SER A 189 0.16 8.68 2.96
C SER A 189 -0.64 7.38 2.80
N PRO A 190 -1.57 7.34 1.82
CA PRO A 190 -1.97 8.42 0.92
C PRO A 190 -2.64 9.60 1.67
N PRO A 191 -2.63 10.82 1.09
CA PRO A 191 -3.18 12.00 1.75
C PRO A 191 -4.71 11.92 1.86
N LEU A 192 -5.27 12.72 2.77
CA LEU A 192 -6.70 13.00 2.79
C LEU A 192 -7.06 13.81 1.54
N ARG A 193 -7.99 13.30 0.74
CA ARG A 193 -8.42 13.91 -0.52
C ARG A 193 -9.68 14.75 -0.33
N THR A 194 -10.32 15.12 -1.41
CA THR A 194 -11.56 15.91 -1.41
C THR A 194 -12.73 15.15 -0.77
N GLU A 195 -13.81 15.85 -0.46
CA GLU A 195 -15.06 15.23 0.02
C GLU A 195 -15.65 14.27 -1.02
N ASP A 196 -15.56 14.60 -2.31
CA ASP A 196 -16.05 13.74 -3.38
C ASP A 196 -15.28 12.43 -3.45
N ASP A 197 -13.97 12.47 -3.23
CA ASP A 197 -13.11 11.27 -3.11
C ASP A 197 -13.52 10.41 -1.93
N ARG A 198 -13.72 11.02 -0.76
CA ARG A 198 -14.19 10.32 0.44
C ARG A 198 -15.52 9.61 0.21
N LEU A 199 -16.47 10.29 -0.38
CA LEU A 199 -17.80 9.72 -0.70
C LEU A 199 -17.70 8.59 -1.73
N ALA A 200 -16.80 8.70 -2.71
CA ALA A 200 -16.54 7.63 -3.68
C ALA A 200 -15.93 6.38 -3.01
N LEU A 201 -15.02 6.56 -2.07
CA LEU A 201 -14.44 5.46 -1.28
C LEU A 201 -15.52 4.74 -0.45
N ILE A 202 -16.41 5.48 0.23
CA ILE A 202 -17.54 4.92 0.98
C ILE A 202 -18.47 4.11 0.05
N LYS A 203 -18.78 4.64 -1.13
CA LYS A 203 -19.55 3.90 -2.15
C LYS A 203 -18.80 2.64 -2.60
N GLY A 204 -17.49 2.73 -2.76
CA GLY A 204 -16.64 1.59 -3.12
C GLY A 204 -16.72 0.46 -2.10
N VAL A 205 -16.70 0.78 -0.81
CA VAL A 205 -16.89 -0.19 0.28
C VAL A 205 -18.32 -0.78 0.24
N ASN A 206 -19.34 0.05 0.14
CA ASN A 206 -20.74 -0.39 0.16
C ASN A 206 -21.13 -1.26 -1.06
N ASN A 207 -20.41 -1.13 -2.16
CA ASN A 207 -20.62 -1.89 -3.39
C ASN A 207 -19.64 -3.07 -3.55
N ASP A 208 -18.97 -3.49 -2.49
CA ASP A 208 -18.00 -4.60 -2.48
C ASP A 208 -16.84 -4.42 -3.50
N LEU A 209 -16.57 -3.18 -3.90
CA LEU A 209 -15.42 -2.85 -4.74
C LEU A 209 -14.11 -2.76 -3.92
N ILE A 210 -14.21 -2.35 -2.67
CA ILE A 210 -13.09 -2.28 -1.72
C ILE A 210 -13.27 -3.40 -0.71
N ASP A 211 -12.26 -4.26 -0.57
CA ASP A 211 -12.35 -5.52 0.16
C ASP A 211 -11.98 -5.39 1.65
N VAL A 212 -11.15 -4.40 2.00
CA VAL A 212 -10.56 -4.29 3.34
C VAL A 212 -10.56 -2.84 3.83
N ILE A 213 -10.95 -2.63 5.09
CA ILE A 213 -10.73 -1.37 5.80
C ILE A 213 -9.58 -1.60 6.79
N VAL A 214 -8.57 -0.72 6.76
CA VAL A 214 -7.41 -0.78 7.65
C VAL A 214 -7.37 0.41 8.58
N SER A 215 -6.83 0.21 9.80
CA SER A 215 -6.64 1.30 10.77
C SER A 215 -5.56 2.30 10.34
N ASP A 216 -4.61 1.84 9.52
CA ASP A 216 -3.44 2.63 9.10
C ASP A 216 -2.71 3.27 10.29
N HIS A 217 -2.58 2.50 11.36
CA HIS A 217 -1.86 2.93 12.55
C HIS A 217 -0.35 2.80 12.30
N LYS A 218 0.35 3.91 12.40
CA LYS A 218 1.80 4.04 12.20
C LYS A 218 2.50 4.45 13.48
#